data_a5a9526bbbf87a93a267ea3681124b77
#
_entry.id   a5a9526bbbf87a93a267ea3681124b77
#
_cell.length_a   1.000
_cell.length_b   1.000
_cell.length_c   1.000
_cell.angle_alpha   90.00
_cell.angle_beta   90.00
_cell.angle_gamma   90.00
#
_symmetry.space_group_name_H-M   'P 1'
#
loop_
_entity.id
_entity.type
_entity.pdbx_description
1 polymer ?
#
loop_
_entity_poly.entity_id
_entity_poly.type
_entity_poly.pdbx_seq_one_letter_code
_entity_poly.pdbx_strand_id
1 'polypeptide(L)'
;MRLHVILPGITFFFLSLVPTGLWGQTDCEAGNGLLDFAPPKTMSAQEVIQKLGVAETAAKEARLHYTYKQDVSVQTLSGKDVTGEFHEVTNVSYDEKGKRKEDVAFAAQNSLRGIQLTQEDMEDIHTFMPLMLSSEDLPQYNLTYAGQQHVDDLDTYEFHMEPKKEEKGKRYFQGRIWVDAQDFQIVKVCGKSGPEKLPVKKKDRPELHPTFVTYRQLVDGRYWFPAYTRSDDTLHFKAESIHMREIIKYSGYKRVGGR
;
A
#
# COMPACT_ATOMS: atom_id res chain seq x y z
N MET A 1 -40.20 -61.85 -32.31
CA MET A 1 -40.58 -60.44 -31.92
C MET A 1 -39.56 -59.94 -30.88
N ARG A 2 -38.52 -59.22 -31.34
CA ARG A 2 -37.46 -58.68 -30.45
C ARG A 2 -37.69 -57.21 -30.29
N LEU A 3 -37.98 -56.81 -29.04
CA LEU A 3 -38.17 -55.41 -28.62
C LEU A 3 -36.81 -54.77 -28.40
N HIS A 4 -36.50 -53.69 -29.13
CA HIS A 4 -35.31 -52.89 -28.91
C HIS A 4 -35.73 -51.71 -28.02
N VAL A 5 -35.14 -51.62 -26.83
CA VAL A 5 -35.29 -50.49 -25.93
C VAL A 5 -34.17 -49.48 -26.25
N ILE A 6 -34.55 -48.29 -26.72
CA ILE A 6 -33.65 -47.16 -26.95
C ILE A 6 -33.60 -46.36 -25.66
N LEU A 7 -32.45 -46.33 -24.97
CA LEU A 7 -32.18 -45.40 -23.87
C LEU A 7 -31.79 -44.02 -24.43
N PRO A 8 -32.37 -42.91 -23.95
CA PRO A 8 -31.88 -41.59 -24.31
C PRO A 8 -30.60 -41.28 -23.55
N GLY A 9 -29.54 -40.94 -24.28
CA GLY A 9 -28.28 -40.46 -23.72
C GLY A 9 -28.44 -39.08 -23.11
N ILE A 10 -28.19 -38.98 -21.80
CA ILE A 10 -28.13 -37.72 -21.08
C ILE A 10 -26.74 -37.13 -21.36
N THR A 11 -26.69 -36.10 -22.18
CA THR A 11 -25.47 -35.30 -22.43
C THR A 11 -25.30 -34.34 -21.26
N PHE A 12 -24.37 -34.66 -20.37
CA PHE A 12 -23.94 -33.72 -19.33
C PHE A 12 -23.10 -32.58 -19.94
N PHE A 13 -23.70 -31.40 -20.04
CA PHE A 13 -22.99 -30.19 -20.38
C PHE A 13 -22.19 -29.77 -19.13
N PHE A 14 -20.90 -30.05 -19.11
CA PHE A 14 -19.98 -29.45 -18.13
C PHE A 14 -19.84 -27.97 -18.46
N LEU A 15 -20.59 -27.13 -17.70
CA LEU A 15 -20.38 -25.71 -17.70
C LEU A 15 -19.08 -25.47 -16.92
N SER A 16 -17.94 -25.34 -17.61
CA SER A 16 -16.69 -24.91 -17.04
C SER A 16 -16.84 -23.44 -16.62
N LEU A 17 -17.08 -23.21 -15.33
CA LEU A 17 -16.89 -21.92 -14.70
C LEU A 17 -15.40 -21.58 -14.81
N VAL A 18 -15.03 -20.84 -15.85
CA VAL A 18 -13.74 -20.16 -15.91
C VAL A 18 -13.81 -19.09 -14.82
N PRO A 19 -12.95 -19.12 -13.79
CA PRO A 19 -12.87 -18.02 -12.85
C PRO A 19 -12.42 -16.81 -13.66
N THR A 20 -13.31 -15.84 -13.83
CA THR A 20 -12.95 -14.50 -14.28
C THR A 20 -12.13 -13.90 -13.16
N GLY A 21 -10.81 -14.10 -13.18
CA GLY A 21 -9.89 -13.42 -12.33
C GLY A 21 -10.14 -11.92 -12.53
N LEU A 22 -10.54 -11.22 -11.49
CA LEU A 22 -10.57 -9.77 -11.42
C LEU A 22 -9.12 -9.28 -11.58
N TRP A 23 -8.73 -9.04 -12.81
CA TRP A 23 -7.44 -8.48 -13.17
C TRP A 23 -7.51 -6.98 -12.87
N GLY A 24 -6.67 -6.49 -11.96
CA GLY A 24 -6.49 -5.07 -11.74
C GLY A 24 -7.05 -4.53 -10.42
N GLN A 25 -6.97 -5.28 -9.34
CA GLN A 25 -7.17 -4.74 -7.98
C GLN A 25 -5.99 -5.11 -7.10
N THR A 26 -5.56 -4.13 -6.28
CA THR A 26 -4.53 -4.36 -5.26
C THR A 26 -5.04 -5.40 -4.26
N ASP A 27 -4.31 -6.50 -4.14
CA ASP A 27 -4.64 -7.57 -3.20
C ASP A 27 -3.95 -7.32 -1.85
N CYS A 28 -4.73 -6.91 -0.87
CA CYS A 28 -4.26 -6.71 0.51
C CYS A 28 -3.96 -8.02 1.23
N GLU A 29 -4.49 -9.14 0.77
CA GLU A 29 -4.30 -10.45 1.41
C GLU A 29 -3.06 -11.20 0.91
N ALA A 30 -2.44 -10.72 -0.16
CA ALA A 30 -1.24 -11.36 -0.69
C ALA A 30 -0.17 -11.53 0.39
N GLY A 31 0.33 -12.77 0.58
CA GLY A 31 1.32 -13.12 1.60
C GLY A 31 0.77 -13.29 3.02
N ASN A 32 -0.55 -13.14 3.22
CA ASN A 32 -1.16 -13.30 4.54
C ASN A 32 -1.62 -14.75 4.78
N GLY A 33 -1.42 -15.22 6.02
CA GLY A 33 -2.03 -16.45 6.54
C GLY A 33 -3.49 -16.23 6.98
N LEU A 34 -4.03 -17.19 7.71
CA LEU A 34 -5.38 -17.07 8.26
C LEU A 34 -5.39 -16.06 9.42
N LEU A 35 -6.43 -15.23 9.48
CA LEU A 35 -6.63 -14.28 10.57
C LEU A 35 -7.19 -15.02 11.81
N ASP A 36 -6.48 -14.91 12.94
CA ASP A 36 -6.92 -15.36 14.25
C ASP A 36 -7.49 -14.17 15.03
N PHE A 37 -8.81 -14.18 15.28
CA PHE A 37 -9.53 -13.10 15.98
C PHE A 37 -9.28 -13.09 17.50
N ALA A 38 -8.48 -14.01 18.03
CA ALA A 38 -8.18 -14.03 19.46
C ALA A 38 -7.44 -12.74 19.88
N PRO A 39 -7.69 -12.23 21.09
CA PRO A 39 -6.95 -11.10 21.63
C PRO A 39 -5.46 -11.43 21.77
N PRO A 40 -4.57 -10.45 21.80
CA PRO A 40 -3.15 -10.68 22.05
C PRO A 40 -2.96 -11.43 23.39
N LYS A 41 -2.11 -12.45 23.41
CA LYS A 41 -1.98 -13.36 24.57
C LYS A 41 -1.28 -12.73 25.78
N THR A 42 -0.34 -11.83 25.56
CA THR A 42 0.58 -11.32 26.59
C THR A 42 0.34 -9.89 27.00
N MET A 43 -0.49 -9.16 26.25
CA MET A 43 -0.77 -7.75 26.49
C MET A 43 -2.12 -7.36 25.86
N SER A 44 -2.65 -6.21 26.20
CA SER A 44 -3.85 -5.67 25.56
C SER A 44 -3.54 -5.07 24.18
N ALA A 45 -4.54 -4.97 23.30
CA ALA A 45 -4.40 -4.28 22.02
C ALA A 45 -3.97 -2.81 22.21
N GLN A 46 -4.39 -2.16 23.29
CA GLN A 46 -3.98 -0.79 23.61
C GLN A 46 -2.49 -0.71 23.95
N GLU A 47 -1.93 -1.68 24.65
CA GLU A 47 -0.49 -1.76 24.91
C GLU A 47 0.30 -2.01 23.63
N VAL A 48 -0.21 -2.82 22.70
CA VAL A 48 0.39 -2.97 21.37
C VAL A 48 0.45 -1.63 20.65
N ILE A 49 -0.65 -0.84 20.65
CA ILE A 49 -0.69 0.49 20.02
C ILE A 49 0.32 1.46 20.67
N GLN A 50 0.48 1.42 21.99
CA GLN A 50 1.47 2.26 22.67
C GLN A 50 2.90 1.89 22.27
N LYS A 51 3.22 0.59 22.23
CA LYS A 51 4.54 0.09 21.80
C LYS A 51 4.80 0.40 20.33
N LEU A 52 3.79 0.23 19.46
CA LEU A 52 3.83 0.63 18.06
C LEU A 52 4.24 2.11 17.92
N GLY A 53 3.58 3.01 18.64
CA GLY A 53 3.89 4.44 18.58
C GLY A 53 5.34 4.75 18.94
N VAL A 54 5.86 4.12 19.99
CA VAL A 54 7.27 4.29 20.42
C VAL A 54 8.23 3.75 19.36
N ALA A 55 7.99 2.52 18.88
CA ALA A 55 8.85 1.85 17.91
C ALA A 55 8.87 2.58 16.55
N GLU A 56 7.70 3.00 16.07
CA GLU A 56 7.57 3.76 14.81
C GLU A 56 8.17 5.17 14.92
N THR A 57 8.09 5.83 16.08
CA THR A 57 8.78 7.11 16.31
C THR A 57 10.28 6.92 16.16
N ALA A 58 10.85 5.89 16.81
CA ALA A 58 12.27 5.61 16.71
C ALA A 58 12.71 5.25 15.28
N ALA A 59 11.89 4.47 14.55
CA ALA A 59 12.15 4.14 13.15
C ALA A 59 12.05 5.37 12.23
N LYS A 60 11.05 6.25 12.43
CA LYS A 60 10.87 7.51 11.69
C LYS A 60 12.07 8.44 11.88
N GLU A 61 12.53 8.62 13.12
CA GLU A 61 13.72 9.41 13.44
C GLU A 61 14.99 8.79 12.85
N ALA A 62 15.17 7.47 13.01
CA ALA A 62 16.32 6.79 12.47
C ALA A 62 16.43 6.94 10.94
N ARG A 63 15.30 6.87 10.21
CA ARG A 63 15.27 7.00 8.75
C ARG A 63 15.86 8.31 8.25
N LEU A 64 15.80 9.38 9.04
CA LEU A 64 16.41 10.67 8.69
C LEU A 64 17.95 10.59 8.56
N HIS A 65 18.57 9.55 9.12
CA HIS A 65 20.00 9.28 9.03
C HIS A 65 20.37 8.23 7.98
N TYR A 66 19.46 7.94 7.05
CA TYR A 66 19.72 7.01 5.95
C TYR A 66 19.55 7.71 4.59
N THR A 67 20.38 7.30 3.64
CA THR A 67 20.12 7.52 2.22
C THR A 67 19.56 6.25 1.61
N TYR A 68 18.78 6.38 0.58
CA TYR A 68 18.23 5.24 -0.17
C TYR A 68 17.85 5.66 -1.59
N LYS A 69 17.66 4.67 -2.45
CA LYS A 69 17.13 4.85 -3.80
C LYS A 69 15.63 4.57 -3.79
N GLN A 70 14.84 5.47 -4.36
CA GLN A 70 13.44 5.31 -4.67
C GLN A 70 13.28 5.21 -6.19
N ASP A 71 12.65 4.13 -6.67
CA ASP A 71 12.40 3.84 -8.08
C ASP A 71 10.87 3.77 -8.25
N VAL A 72 10.30 4.78 -8.91
CA VAL A 72 8.85 4.97 -9.09
C VAL A 72 8.49 4.71 -10.53
N SER A 73 7.62 3.75 -10.78
CA SER A 73 7.01 3.48 -12.09
C SER A 73 5.48 3.54 -11.94
N VAL A 74 4.85 4.42 -12.72
CA VAL A 74 3.39 4.51 -12.86
C VAL A 74 3.04 4.22 -14.31
N GLN A 75 2.15 3.26 -14.54
CA GLN A 75 1.77 2.80 -15.86
C GLN A 75 0.27 2.95 -16.09
N THR A 76 -0.13 3.38 -17.27
CA THR A 76 -1.50 3.23 -17.78
C THR A 76 -1.58 1.98 -18.66
N LEU A 77 -2.66 1.20 -18.51
CA LEU A 77 -2.82 -0.10 -19.15
C LEU A 77 -4.10 -0.17 -19.99
N SER A 78 -4.04 -0.98 -21.07
CA SER A 78 -5.19 -1.48 -21.80
C SER A 78 -5.14 -3.01 -21.80
N GLY A 79 -5.97 -3.64 -20.97
CA GLY A 79 -5.81 -5.06 -20.67
C GLY A 79 -4.48 -5.32 -19.97
N LYS A 80 -3.57 -6.04 -20.65
CA LYS A 80 -2.21 -6.33 -20.12
C LYS A 80 -1.13 -5.41 -20.70
N ASP A 81 -1.45 -4.64 -21.71
CA ASP A 81 -0.50 -3.85 -22.47
C ASP A 81 -0.30 -2.47 -21.82
N VAL A 82 0.96 -2.08 -21.62
CA VAL A 82 1.33 -0.75 -21.15
C VAL A 82 1.11 0.25 -22.27
N THR A 83 0.26 1.25 -22.06
CA THR A 83 -0.08 2.29 -23.03
C THR A 83 0.65 3.60 -22.78
N GLY A 84 1.20 3.78 -21.59
CA GLY A 84 2.00 4.94 -21.20
C GLY A 84 2.64 4.71 -19.84
N GLU A 85 3.73 5.44 -19.55
CA GLU A 85 4.50 5.29 -18.33
C GLU A 85 5.08 6.63 -17.87
N PHE A 86 5.14 6.78 -16.54
CA PHE A 86 6.02 7.68 -15.83
C PHE A 86 7.04 6.81 -15.09
N HIS A 87 8.32 7.12 -15.23
CA HIS A 87 9.38 6.39 -14.53
C HIS A 87 10.48 7.35 -14.08
N GLU A 88 10.74 7.34 -12.78
CA GLU A 88 11.76 8.15 -12.14
C GLU A 88 12.53 7.36 -11.08
N VAL A 89 13.84 7.56 -11.05
CA VAL A 89 14.72 7.00 -10.03
C VAL A 89 15.42 8.13 -9.30
N THR A 90 15.23 8.20 -7.98
CA THR A 90 15.72 9.28 -7.14
C THR A 90 16.60 8.75 -6.02
N ASN A 91 17.74 9.38 -5.78
CA ASN A 91 18.52 9.18 -4.56
C ASN A 91 17.96 10.11 -3.49
N VAL A 92 17.47 9.53 -2.39
CA VAL A 92 16.83 10.24 -1.31
C VAL A 92 17.79 10.38 -0.14
N SER A 93 17.84 11.58 0.43
CA SER A 93 18.56 11.91 1.66
C SER A 93 17.76 12.91 2.49
N TYR A 94 18.24 13.25 3.67
CA TYR A 94 17.63 14.25 4.54
C TYR A 94 18.69 15.26 5.00
N ASP A 95 18.33 16.53 5.11
CA ASP A 95 19.21 17.54 5.69
C ASP A 95 19.17 17.52 7.23
N GLU A 96 19.99 18.38 7.85
CA GLU A 96 20.11 18.50 9.31
C GLU A 96 18.77 18.86 10.02
N LYS A 97 17.80 19.41 9.26
CA LYS A 97 16.45 19.74 9.76
C LYS A 97 15.45 18.63 9.50
N GLY A 98 15.88 17.46 8.97
CA GLY A 98 15.01 16.36 8.60
C GLY A 98 14.20 16.60 7.31
N LYS A 99 14.51 17.64 6.54
CA LYS A 99 13.85 17.90 5.27
C LYS A 99 14.38 16.94 4.21
N ARG A 100 13.46 16.24 3.54
CA ARG A 100 13.75 15.35 2.42
C ARG A 100 14.45 16.12 1.28
N LYS A 101 15.53 15.54 0.77
CA LYS A 101 16.27 15.98 -0.41
C LYS A 101 16.27 14.87 -1.44
N GLU A 102 16.15 15.28 -2.67
CA GLU A 102 16.07 14.42 -3.83
C GLU A 102 17.13 14.79 -4.85
N ASP A 103 17.81 13.77 -5.34
CA ASP A 103 18.74 13.86 -6.46
C ASP A 103 18.27 12.86 -7.53
N VAL A 104 17.72 13.39 -8.63
CA VAL A 104 17.15 12.58 -9.71
C VAL A 104 18.27 11.91 -10.48
N ALA A 105 18.39 10.60 -10.31
CA ALA A 105 19.39 9.78 -11.01
C ALA A 105 18.93 9.39 -12.42
N PHE A 106 17.62 9.25 -12.62
CA PHE A 106 17.01 8.93 -13.90
C PHE A 106 15.57 9.44 -13.95
N ALA A 107 15.18 10.01 -15.08
CA ALA A 107 13.78 10.33 -15.37
C ALA A 107 13.50 10.08 -16.86
N ALA A 108 12.55 9.21 -17.14
CA ALA A 108 12.06 9.00 -18.50
C ALA A 108 11.10 10.11 -18.92
N GLN A 109 10.95 10.29 -20.23
CA GLN A 109 9.88 11.15 -20.74
C GLN A 109 8.53 10.59 -20.35
N ASN A 110 7.71 11.39 -19.64
CA ASN A 110 6.36 11.00 -19.24
C ASN A 110 5.48 10.78 -20.47
N SER A 111 4.92 9.58 -20.59
CA SER A 111 4.03 9.15 -21.69
C SER A 111 2.67 8.65 -21.19
N LEU A 112 2.32 8.88 -19.91
CA LEU A 112 1.02 8.49 -19.35
C LEU A 112 -0.15 8.98 -20.22
N ARG A 113 -1.19 8.15 -20.34
CA ARG A 113 -2.37 8.46 -21.13
C ARG A 113 -3.61 8.54 -20.25
N GLY A 114 -4.41 9.58 -20.48
CA GLY A 114 -5.67 9.79 -19.77
C GLY A 114 -5.53 10.30 -18.32
N ILE A 115 -4.36 10.12 -17.69
CA ILE A 115 -4.04 10.64 -16.38
C ILE A 115 -2.78 11.51 -16.41
N GLN A 116 -2.64 12.32 -15.37
CA GLN A 116 -1.48 13.18 -15.17
C GLN A 116 -1.20 13.23 -13.67
N LEU A 117 0.03 12.89 -13.27
CA LEU A 117 0.45 13.00 -11.87
C LEU A 117 0.45 14.47 -11.45
N THR A 118 -0.18 14.75 -10.34
CA THR A 118 -0.21 16.07 -9.70
C THR A 118 0.87 16.16 -8.61
N GLN A 119 1.05 17.33 -8.03
CA GLN A 119 1.93 17.50 -6.89
C GLN A 119 1.42 16.71 -5.68
N GLU A 120 0.10 16.64 -5.51
CA GLU A 120 -0.55 15.89 -4.44
C GLU A 120 -0.31 14.37 -4.59
N ASP A 121 -0.33 13.85 -5.82
CA ASP A 121 -0.02 12.43 -6.08
C ASP A 121 1.44 12.12 -5.74
N MET A 122 2.37 13.01 -6.07
CA MET A 122 3.78 12.87 -5.69
C MET A 122 3.96 12.95 -4.16
N GLU A 123 3.18 13.78 -3.46
CA GLU A 123 3.19 13.84 -2.00
C GLU A 123 2.71 12.52 -1.38
N ASP A 124 1.72 11.85 -1.96
CA ASP A 124 1.27 10.52 -1.52
C ASP A 124 2.38 9.47 -1.69
N ILE A 125 3.06 9.48 -2.83
CA ILE A 125 4.22 8.61 -3.11
C ILE A 125 5.32 8.80 -2.06
N HIS A 126 5.51 10.02 -1.58
CA HIS A 126 6.58 10.36 -0.63
C HIS A 126 6.18 10.16 0.84
N THR A 127 4.88 10.25 1.17
CA THR A 127 4.41 10.36 2.55
C THR A 127 3.48 9.22 2.97
N PHE A 128 2.41 8.98 2.21
CA PHE A 128 1.39 8.00 2.62
C PHE A 128 1.75 6.57 2.22
N MET A 129 2.32 6.38 1.05
CA MET A 129 2.72 5.04 0.61
C MET A 129 3.84 4.43 1.47
N PRO A 130 4.89 5.17 1.86
CA PRO A 130 5.88 4.69 2.82
C PRO A 130 5.47 4.86 4.29
N LEU A 131 4.19 4.96 4.62
CA LEU A 131 3.62 5.31 5.92
C LEU A 131 4.54 5.01 7.11
N MET A 132 4.90 6.04 7.87
CA MET A 132 5.64 5.96 9.14
C MET A 132 4.80 6.66 10.22
N LEU A 133 4.24 5.88 11.14
CA LEU A 133 3.23 6.32 12.10
C LEU A 133 3.87 6.57 13.48
N SER A 134 4.18 7.82 13.78
CA SER A 134 4.77 8.17 15.07
C SER A 134 3.74 8.28 16.20
N SER A 135 4.21 8.36 17.45
CA SER A 135 3.35 8.62 18.62
C SER A 135 2.56 9.95 18.51
N GLU A 136 3.08 10.92 17.76
CA GLU A 136 2.41 12.20 17.50
C GLU A 136 1.30 12.08 16.44
N ASP A 137 1.41 11.10 15.52
CA ASP A 137 0.44 10.85 14.47
C ASP A 137 -0.76 10.03 14.98
N LEU A 138 -0.51 9.07 15.88
CA LEU A 138 -1.52 8.16 16.44
C LEU A 138 -2.79 8.83 16.97
N PRO A 139 -2.75 9.97 17.68
CA PRO A 139 -3.96 10.63 18.16
C PRO A 139 -4.96 11.05 17.09
N GLN A 140 -4.53 11.16 15.83
CA GLN A 140 -5.37 11.54 14.69
C GLN A 140 -6.20 10.37 14.17
N TYR A 141 -5.89 9.13 14.58
CA TYR A 141 -6.48 7.91 14.05
C TYR A 141 -7.21 7.08 15.11
N ASN A 142 -8.23 6.35 14.66
CA ASN A 142 -8.77 5.20 15.36
C ASN A 142 -8.03 3.96 14.85
N LEU A 143 -7.44 3.20 15.77
CA LEU A 143 -6.87 1.89 15.48
C LEU A 143 -7.76 0.85 16.15
N THR A 144 -8.39 0.00 15.35
CA THR A 144 -9.23 -1.11 15.82
C THR A 144 -8.50 -2.41 15.58
N TYR A 145 -8.25 -3.15 16.65
CA TYR A 145 -7.62 -4.47 16.57
C TYR A 145 -8.51 -5.44 15.79
N ALA A 146 -7.95 -6.09 14.76
CA ALA A 146 -8.65 -7.08 13.93
C ALA A 146 -8.31 -8.52 14.32
N GLY A 147 -7.05 -8.80 14.70
CA GLY A 147 -6.60 -10.14 15.03
C GLY A 147 -5.09 -10.30 14.96
N GLN A 148 -4.65 -11.55 14.99
CA GLN A 148 -3.27 -11.96 14.73
C GLN A 148 -3.22 -12.67 13.38
N GLN A 149 -2.17 -12.41 12.61
CA GLN A 149 -2.00 -12.99 11.28
C GLN A 149 -0.52 -13.18 10.95
N HIS A 150 -0.17 -14.28 10.30
CA HIS A 150 1.13 -14.38 9.67
C HIS A 150 1.16 -13.50 8.41
N VAL A 151 2.25 -12.73 8.25
CA VAL A 151 2.58 -12.05 6.99
C VAL A 151 3.95 -12.57 6.58
N ASP A 152 4.00 -13.34 5.51
CA ASP A 152 5.16 -14.16 5.15
C ASP A 152 5.62 -15.00 6.36
N ASP A 153 6.83 -14.79 6.89
CA ASP A 153 7.40 -15.52 8.03
C ASP A 153 7.22 -14.79 9.39
N LEU A 154 6.44 -13.70 9.43
CA LEU A 154 6.30 -12.86 10.61
C LEU A 154 4.95 -13.09 11.32
N ASP A 155 5.00 -13.20 12.65
CA ASP A 155 3.81 -13.08 13.50
C ASP A 155 3.45 -11.62 13.65
N THR A 156 2.21 -11.25 13.30
CA THR A 156 1.78 -9.85 13.32
C THR A 156 0.46 -9.66 14.05
N TYR A 157 0.26 -8.43 14.52
CA TYR A 157 -1.04 -7.91 14.94
C TYR A 157 -1.62 -7.06 13.80
N GLU A 158 -2.84 -7.37 13.36
CA GLU A 158 -3.55 -6.58 12.37
C GLU A 158 -4.44 -5.54 13.05
N PHE A 159 -4.37 -4.31 12.54
CA PHE A 159 -5.25 -3.21 12.94
C PHE A 159 -5.90 -2.58 11.73
N HIS A 160 -7.19 -2.26 11.85
CA HIS A 160 -7.86 -1.33 10.98
C HIS A 160 -7.55 0.09 11.45
N MET A 161 -7.21 0.97 10.52
CA MET A 161 -6.82 2.34 10.77
C MET A 161 -7.69 3.28 9.96
N GLU A 162 -8.31 4.25 10.62
CA GLU A 162 -9.13 5.30 10.01
C GLU A 162 -8.93 6.64 10.72
N PRO A 163 -9.04 7.79 10.03
CA PRO A 163 -8.94 9.08 10.67
C PRO A 163 -10.11 9.30 11.64
N LYS A 164 -9.84 9.86 12.84
CA LYS A 164 -10.90 10.25 13.79
C LYS A 164 -11.78 11.36 13.26
N LYS A 165 -11.20 12.24 12.45
CA LYS A 165 -11.86 13.38 11.85
C LYS A 165 -11.18 13.72 10.54
N GLU A 166 -11.97 13.87 9.50
CA GLU A 166 -11.51 14.41 8.24
C GLU A 166 -11.58 15.92 8.24
N GLU A 167 -10.47 16.58 7.98
CA GLU A 167 -10.39 18.03 7.83
C GLU A 167 -10.30 18.38 6.35
N LYS A 168 -11.04 19.41 5.93
CA LYS A 168 -11.05 19.86 4.55
C LYS A 168 -9.64 20.25 4.09
N GLY A 169 -9.19 19.66 2.97
CA GLY A 169 -7.87 19.94 2.39
C GLY A 169 -6.72 19.18 3.06
N LYS A 170 -7.01 18.28 3.99
CA LYS A 170 -6.04 17.33 4.54
C LYS A 170 -6.33 15.93 4.02
N ARG A 171 -5.29 15.18 3.80
CA ARG A 171 -5.33 13.76 3.43
C ARG A 171 -4.94 12.92 4.64
N TYR A 172 -5.54 11.75 4.74
CA TYR A 172 -5.32 10.79 5.81
C TYR A 172 -5.24 9.40 5.22
N PHE A 173 -4.47 8.54 5.85
CA PHE A 173 -4.47 7.12 5.51
C PHE A 173 -5.73 6.44 6.05
N GLN A 174 -6.30 5.54 5.25
CA GLN A 174 -7.36 4.62 5.64
C GLN A 174 -7.03 3.22 5.15
N GLY A 175 -7.07 2.22 6.02
CA GLY A 175 -6.79 0.85 5.62
C GLY A 175 -6.40 -0.05 6.78
N ARG A 176 -5.48 -0.94 6.51
CA ARG A 176 -4.97 -1.93 7.46
C ARG A 176 -3.47 -1.81 7.61
N ILE A 177 -3.00 -2.05 8.82
CA ILE A 177 -1.58 -2.15 9.14
C ILE A 177 -1.31 -3.46 9.86
N TRP A 178 -0.18 -4.07 9.55
CA TRP A 178 0.33 -5.27 10.23
C TRP A 178 1.58 -4.89 11.00
N VAL A 179 1.53 -5.15 12.30
CA VAL A 179 2.55 -4.77 13.29
C VAL A 179 3.26 -6.02 13.73
N ASP A 180 4.57 -6.10 13.54
CA ASP A 180 5.38 -7.21 14.01
C ASP A 180 5.21 -7.45 15.53
N ALA A 181 5.02 -8.70 15.93
CA ALA A 181 4.74 -9.04 17.31
C ALA A 181 5.99 -8.95 18.22
N GLN A 182 7.19 -8.87 17.65
CA GLN A 182 8.45 -8.78 18.38
C GLN A 182 8.94 -7.33 18.50
N ASP A 183 9.02 -6.64 17.37
CA ASP A 183 9.60 -5.30 17.27
C ASP A 183 8.57 -4.18 17.40
N PHE A 184 7.28 -4.49 17.32
CA PHE A 184 6.15 -3.53 17.34
C PHE A 184 6.26 -2.45 16.27
N GLN A 185 6.95 -2.72 15.17
CA GLN A 185 7.00 -1.86 14.00
C GLN A 185 6.04 -2.37 12.92
N ILE A 186 5.56 -1.47 12.09
CA ILE A 186 4.74 -1.85 10.93
C ILE A 186 5.62 -2.61 9.93
N VAL A 187 5.13 -3.75 9.44
CA VAL A 187 5.82 -4.55 8.40
C VAL A 187 5.07 -4.56 7.08
N LYS A 188 3.75 -4.32 7.14
CA LYS A 188 2.90 -4.23 5.96
C LYS A 188 1.81 -3.19 6.18
N VAL A 189 1.47 -2.49 5.12
CA VAL A 189 0.37 -1.51 5.06
C VAL A 189 -0.47 -1.81 3.85
N CYS A 190 -1.79 -1.80 3.95
CA CYS A 190 -2.67 -1.83 2.78
C CYS A 190 -3.86 -0.90 2.97
N GLY A 191 -4.04 0.04 2.05
CA GLY A 191 -5.10 1.03 2.13
C GLY A 191 -4.96 2.10 1.06
N LYS A 192 -5.53 3.26 1.33
CA LYS A 192 -5.49 4.42 0.44
C LYS A 192 -5.32 5.71 1.24
N SER A 193 -4.88 6.76 0.58
CA SER A 193 -4.90 8.12 1.11
C SER A 193 -6.20 8.84 0.71
N GLY A 194 -6.61 9.83 1.49
CA GLY A 194 -7.73 10.69 1.17
C GLY A 194 -9.07 10.27 1.78
N PRO A 195 -10.13 11.05 1.57
CA PRO A 195 -11.46 10.73 2.06
C PRO A 195 -12.06 9.55 1.26
N GLU A 196 -12.86 8.72 1.92
CA GLU A 196 -13.52 7.56 1.30
C GLU A 196 -14.44 7.94 0.14
N LYS A 197 -15.04 9.14 0.19
CA LYS A 197 -15.89 9.71 -0.85
C LYS A 197 -15.24 10.98 -1.39
N LEU A 198 -14.68 10.89 -2.58
CA LEU A 198 -14.21 12.05 -3.31
C LEU A 198 -15.40 12.99 -3.59
N PRO A 199 -15.38 14.26 -3.12
CA PRO A 199 -16.37 15.23 -3.52
C PRO A 199 -16.13 15.56 -4.99
N VAL A 200 -16.94 14.97 -5.90
CA VAL A 200 -16.87 15.26 -7.34
C VAL A 200 -17.31 16.71 -7.57
N LYS A 201 -16.38 17.63 -7.51
CA LYS A 201 -16.61 18.97 -8.01
C LYS A 201 -16.49 18.96 -9.54
N LYS A 202 -17.44 19.61 -10.21
CA LYS A 202 -17.62 19.62 -11.66
C LYS A 202 -16.41 20.08 -12.50
N LYS A 203 -15.30 20.54 -11.90
CA LYS A 203 -14.14 21.13 -12.59
C LYS A 203 -12.79 20.51 -12.23
N ASP A 204 -12.72 19.74 -11.17
CA ASP A 204 -11.44 19.23 -10.71
C ASP A 204 -11.22 17.83 -11.28
N ARG A 205 -10.03 17.57 -11.81
CA ARG A 205 -9.59 16.22 -12.14
C ARG A 205 -9.64 15.41 -10.85
N PRO A 206 -10.19 14.20 -10.85
CA PRO A 206 -10.15 13.36 -9.63
C PRO A 206 -8.70 13.13 -9.27
N GLU A 207 -8.42 13.32 -7.99
CA GLU A 207 -7.13 12.97 -7.41
C GLU A 207 -6.94 11.45 -7.53
N LEU A 208 -5.72 11.03 -7.80
CA LEU A 208 -5.39 9.61 -7.84
C LEU A 208 -5.31 9.07 -6.41
N HIS A 209 -6.33 8.32 -5.98
CA HIS A 209 -6.33 7.66 -4.67
C HIS A 209 -6.51 6.13 -4.82
N PRO A 210 -5.60 5.45 -5.51
CA PRO A 210 -5.67 4.02 -5.66
C PRO A 210 -5.37 3.34 -4.32
N THR A 211 -5.94 2.15 -4.14
CA THR A 211 -5.53 1.28 -3.04
C THR A 211 -4.10 0.81 -3.31
N PHE A 212 -3.24 0.86 -2.30
CA PHE A 212 -1.86 0.37 -2.39
C PHE A 212 -1.54 -0.61 -1.27
N VAL A 213 -0.55 -1.44 -1.49
CA VAL A 213 0.09 -2.26 -0.46
C VAL A 213 1.57 -1.92 -0.40
N THR A 214 2.08 -1.68 0.81
CA THR A 214 3.51 -1.45 1.06
C THR A 214 4.03 -2.52 1.99
N TYR A 215 5.11 -3.17 1.57
CA TYR A 215 5.90 -4.09 2.39
C TYR A 215 7.15 -3.39 2.87
N ARG A 216 7.59 -3.73 4.07
CA ARG A 216 8.82 -3.22 4.65
C ARG A 216 9.89 -4.30 4.76
N GLN A 217 11.13 -3.89 4.89
CA GLN A 217 12.29 -4.75 5.10
C GLN A 217 13.03 -4.33 6.36
N LEU A 218 13.64 -5.29 7.03
CA LEU A 218 14.48 -5.04 8.19
C LEU A 218 15.83 -4.49 7.73
N VAL A 219 16.16 -3.29 8.17
CA VAL A 219 17.42 -2.60 7.87
C VAL A 219 18.28 -2.56 9.14
N ASP A 220 19.55 -2.91 8.98
CA ASP A 220 20.55 -3.01 10.07
C ASP A 220 20.07 -3.88 11.26
N GLY A 221 19.19 -4.88 10.99
CA GLY A 221 18.63 -5.76 12.01
C GLY A 221 17.77 -5.06 13.07
N ARG A 222 17.25 -3.86 12.80
CA ARG A 222 16.60 -3.04 13.82
C ARG A 222 15.37 -2.25 13.35
N TYR A 223 15.38 -1.73 12.14
CA TYR A 223 14.32 -0.83 11.67
C TYR A 223 13.62 -1.39 10.45
N TRP A 224 12.31 -1.40 10.47
CA TRP A 224 11.50 -1.78 9.32
C TRP A 224 11.23 -0.56 8.44
N PHE A 225 11.95 -0.46 7.32
CA PHE A 225 11.79 0.61 6.33
C PHE A 225 11.06 0.11 5.08
N PRO A 226 10.38 0.98 4.32
CA PRO A 226 9.75 0.60 3.07
C PRO A 226 10.69 -0.18 2.14
N ALA A 227 10.19 -1.22 1.51
CA ALA A 227 10.92 -2.01 0.53
C ALA A 227 10.27 -1.94 -0.83
N TYR A 228 8.95 -2.10 -0.84
CA TYR A 228 8.18 -2.23 -2.06
C TYR A 228 6.75 -1.76 -1.84
N THR A 229 6.25 -0.91 -2.74
CA THR A 229 4.85 -0.52 -2.80
C THR A 229 4.27 -0.92 -4.15
N ARG A 230 3.07 -1.45 -4.15
CA ARG A 230 2.30 -1.74 -5.35
C ARG A 230 0.89 -1.20 -5.21
N SER A 231 0.41 -0.61 -6.29
CA SER A 231 -0.99 -0.36 -6.55
C SER A 231 -1.35 -0.89 -7.93
N ASP A 232 -2.53 -1.44 -8.08
CA ASP A 232 -3.07 -1.93 -9.35
C ASP A 232 -4.58 -1.73 -9.25
N ASP A 233 -5.09 -0.67 -9.90
CA ASP A 233 -6.46 -0.23 -9.68
C ASP A 233 -7.06 0.39 -10.95
N THR A 234 -8.38 0.43 -11.02
CA THR A 234 -9.11 1.08 -12.11
C THR A 234 -9.72 2.38 -11.60
N LEU A 235 -9.20 3.49 -12.08
CA LEU A 235 -9.69 4.82 -11.76
C LEU A 235 -10.91 5.13 -12.63
N HIS A 236 -12.03 5.44 -11.97
CA HIS A 236 -13.30 5.72 -12.65
C HIS A 236 -13.52 7.22 -12.80
N PHE A 237 -13.31 7.72 -14.00
CA PHE A 237 -13.64 9.10 -14.37
C PHE A 237 -15.04 9.16 -15.00
N LYS A 238 -15.60 10.37 -15.09
CA LYS A 238 -16.92 10.57 -15.67
C LYS A 238 -17.02 10.14 -17.15
N ALA A 239 -15.93 10.30 -17.90
CA ALA A 239 -15.88 10.02 -19.34
C ALA A 239 -15.34 8.62 -19.66
N GLU A 240 -14.44 8.10 -18.83
CA GLU A 240 -13.73 6.85 -19.08
C GLU A 240 -13.22 6.23 -17.78
N SER A 241 -12.82 4.97 -17.86
CA SER A 241 -12.10 4.29 -16.78
C SER A 241 -10.69 4.00 -17.24
N ILE A 242 -9.72 4.25 -16.38
CA ILE A 242 -8.29 4.08 -16.68
C ILE A 242 -7.71 3.09 -15.70
N HIS A 243 -7.22 1.98 -16.23
CA HIS A 243 -6.47 1.02 -15.44
C HIS A 243 -5.04 1.53 -15.26
N MET A 244 -4.61 1.67 -14.01
CA MET A 244 -3.27 2.08 -13.65
C MET A 244 -2.57 1.04 -12.78
N ARG A 245 -1.27 0.97 -12.94
CA ARG A 245 -0.38 0.23 -12.05
C ARG A 245 0.73 1.15 -11.58
N GLU A 246 0.97 1.13 -10.27
CA GLU A 246 2.08 1.83 -9.66
C GLU A 246 2.97 0.84 -8.93
N ILE A 247 4.26 0.98 -9.11
CA ILE A 247 5.29 0.19 -8.44
C ILE A 247 6.35 1.14 -7.93
N ILE A 248 6.62 1.09 -6.62
CA ILE A 248 7.70 1.84 -6.01
C ILE A 248 8.63 0.85 -5.31
N LYS A 249 9.93 0.93 -5.63
CA LYS A 249 10.96 0.13 -4.97
C LYS A 249 11.84 1.05 -4.14
N TYR A 250 12.14 0.62 -2.92
CA TYR A 250 13.05 1.31 -2.02
C TYR A 250 14.24 0.40 -1.76
N SER A 251 15.44 0.87 -2.05
CA SER A 251 16.63 0.02 -2.00
C SER A 251 17.88 0.79 -1.61
N GLY A 252 18.93 0.05 -1.26
CA GLY A 252 20.26 0.62 -1.01
C GLY A 252 20.27 1.53 0.22
N TYR A 253 19.54 1.20 1.26
CA TYR A 253 19.59 1.92 2.54
C TYR A 253 21.01 1.93 3.07
N LYS A 254 21.56 3.13 3.29
CA LYS A 254 22.90 3.35 3.85
C LYS A 254 22.82 4.41 4.92
N ARG A 255 23.31 4.09 6.10
CA ARG A 255 23.39 5.04 7.20
C ARG A 255 24.40 6.13 6.87
N VAL A 256 23.98 7.38 6.95
CA VAL A 256 24.86 8.55 6.76
C VAL A 256 25.41 8.93 8.12
N GLY A 257 26.75 8.82 8.27
CA GLY A 257 27.55 9.32 9.38
C GLY A 257 26.90 9.53 10.73
N GLY A 258 27.01 8.53 11.62
CA GLY A 258 27.01 8.79 13.06
C GLY A 258 28.45 8.97 13.49
N ARG A 259 28.82 10.15 13.96
CA ARG A 259 29.98 10.30 14.84
C ARG A 259 29.66 9.68 16.19
#